data_be690cf6e8467e5987faa607b1d5acd9
#
_entry.id   be690cf6e8467e5987faa607b1d5acd9
#
_cell.length_a   1.000
_cell.length_b   1.000
_cell.length_c   1.000
_cell.angle_alpha   90.00
_cell.angle_beta   90.00
_cell.angle_gamma   90.00
#
_symmetry.space_group_name_H-M   'P 1'
#
loop_
_entity.id
_entity.type
_entity.pdbx_description
1 polymer ?
#
loop_
_entity_poly.entity_id
_entity_poly.type
_entity_poly.pdbx_seq_one_letter_code
_entity_poly.pdbx_strand_id
1 'polypeptide(L)' 'MNEIDEYNYCLSQIAMLKEKLRNMGFMYDEYRGWYNYYNRPLSKGQEDEVNDAKIKIQKYLEYSSKIREKLDF' A
#
# COMPACT_ATOMS: atom_id res chain seq x y z
N MET A 1 -2.15 -12.27 -18.84
CA MET A 1 -2.26 -10.85 -18.51
C MET A 1 -1.05 -10.12 -19.09
N ASN A 2 -1.24 -9.01 -19.81
CA ASN A 2 -0.11 -8.25 -20.34
C ASN A 2 0.46 -7.29 -19.29
N GLU A 3 1.58 -6.66 -19.59
CA GLU A 3 2.27 -5.77 -18.63
C GLU A 3 1.43 -4.56 -18.23
N ILE A 4 0.65 -4.01 -19.16
CA ILE A 4 -0.23 -2.87 -18.86
C ILE A 4 -1.31 -3.29 -17.85
N ASP A 5 -1.90 -4.46 -18.04
CA ASP A 5 -2.91 -4.99 -17.12
C ASP A 5 -2.31 -5.28 -15.74
N GLU A 6 -1.09 -5.83 -15.71
CA GLU A 6 -0.38 -6.07 -14.45
C GLU A 6 -0.08 -4.76 -13.73
N TYR A 7 0.35 -3.74 -14.45
CA TYR A 7 0.62 -2.43 -13.90
C TYR A 7 -0.66 -1.85 -13.27
N ASN A 8 -1.76 -1.88 -14.01
CA ASN A 8 -3.04 -1.37 -13.53
C ASN A 8 -3.56 -2.16 -12.32
N TYR A 9 -3.34 -3.47 -12.32
CA TYR A 9 -3.68 -4.31 -11.17
C TYR A 9 -2.90 -3.88 -9.92
N CYS A 10 -1.59 -3.64 -10.05
CA CYS A 10 -0.78 -3.17 -8.94
C CYS A 10 -1.28 -1.83 -8.40
N LEU A 11 -1.60 -0.88 -9.28
CA LEU A 11 -2.13 0.42 -8.86
C LEU A 11 -3.45 0.27 -8.12
N SER A 12 -4.32 -0.60 -8.61
CA SER A 12 -5.61 -0.89 -7.97
C SER A 12 -5.43 -1.47 -6.57
N GLN A 13 -4.50 -2.42 -6.42
CA GLN A 13 -4.21 -3.03 -5.12
C GLN A 13 -3.62 -2.02 -4.14
N ILE A 14 -2.72 -1.15 -4.62
CA ILE A 14 -2.16 -0.09 -3.79
C ILE A 14 -3.27 0.83 -3.28
N ALA A 15 -4.19 1.25 -4.15
CA ALA A 15 -5.31 2.11 -3.78
C ALA A 15 -6.19 1.46 -2.71
N MET A 16 -6.52 0.19 -2.88
CA MET A 16 -7.32 -0.57 -1.91
C MET A 16 -6.64 -0.67 -0.55
N LEU A 17 -5.35 -0.96 -0.54
CA LEU A 17 -4.59 -1.10 0.69
C LEU A 17 -4.44 0.24 1.43
N LYS A 18 -4.23 1.32 0.69
CA LYS A 18 -4.19 2.67 1.26
C LYS A 18 -5.53 3.04 1.89
N GLU A 19 -6.63 2.73 1.21
CA GLU A 19 -7.97 2.96 1.72
C GLU A 19 -8.22 2.18 3.01
N LYS A 20 -7.78 0.91 3.04
CA LYS A 20 -7.87 0.09 4.24
C LYS A 20 -7.16 0.73 5.42
N LEU A 21 -5.93 1.23 5.20
CA LEU A 21 -5.17 1.89 6.28
C LEU A 21 -5.86 3.17 6.74
N ARG A 22 -6.38 3.98 5.82
CA ARG A 22 -7.12 5.21 6.18
C ARG A 22 -8.36 4.88 7.00
N ASN A 23 -9.09 3.83 6.63
CA ASN A 23 -10.28 3.39 7.36
C ASN A 23 -9.94 2.90 8.77
N MET A 24 -8.71 2.45 8.99
CA MET A 24 -8.22 2.06 10.31
C MET A 24 -7.67 3.24 11.12
N GLY A 25 -7.72 4.45 10.57
CA GLY A 25 -7.27 5.66 11.25
C GLY A 25 -5.80 6.01 11.00
N PHE A 26 -5.21 5.43 9.96
CA PHE A 26 -3.83 5.72 9.58
C PHE A 26 -3.78 6.81 8.52
N MET A 27 -2.70 7.59 8.57
CA MET A 27 -2.39 8.61 7.57
C MET A 27 -0.97 8.41 7.07
N TYR A 28 -0.68 8.94 5.90
CA TYR A 28 0.65 8.85 5.31
C TYR A 28 1.36 10.19 5.40
N ASP A 29 2.64 10.14 5.77
CA ASP A 29 3.54 11.29 5.82
C ASP A 29 4.86 10.89 5.15
N GLU A 30 5.46 11.76 4.35
CA GLU A 30 6.69 11.46 3.63
C GLU A 30 7.85 11.09 4.57
N TYR A 31 7.87 11.65 5.77
CA TYR A 31 8.96 11.42 6.73
C TYR A 31 8.71 10.22 7.65
N ARG A 32 7.44 10.01 8.04
CA ARG A 32 7.08 8.94 8.97
C ARG A 32 6.60 7.67 8.28
N GLY A 33 6.15 7.78 7.02
CA GLY A 33 5.40 6.71 6.37
C GLY A 33 3.96 6.66 6.91
N TRP A 34 3.41 5.48 7.01
CA TRP A 34 2.07 5.29 7.56
C TRP A 34 2.13 5.32 9.08
N TYR A 35 1.28 6.15 9.71
CA TYR A 35 1.25 6.28 11.15
C TYR A 35 -0.20 6.35 11.66
N ASN A 36 -0.39 5.96 12.91
CA ASN A 36 -1.70 5.94 13.57
C ASN A 36 -2.10 7.36 13.97
N TYR A 37 -2.76 8.06 13.05
CA TYR A 37 -3.09 9.48 13.20
C TYR A 37 -3.94 9.75 14.45
N TYR A 38 -4.95 8.90 14.67
CA TYR A 38 -5.85 9.08 15.82
C TYR A 38 -5.31 8.47 17.11
N ASN A 39 -4.14 7.85 17.04
CA ASN A 39 -3.50 7.22 18.19
C ASN A 39 -4.43 6.23 18.90
N ARG A 40 -5.24 5.50 18.15
CA ARG A 40 -6.16 4.49 18.67
C ARG A 40 -5.41 3.24 19.06
N PRO A 41 -5.78 2.62 20.19
CA PRO A 41 -5.19 1.33 20.53
C PRO A 41 -5.64 0.28 19.52
N LEU A 42 -4.70 -0.58 19.10
CA LEU A 42 -4.96 -1.63 18.15
C LEU A 42 -4.85 -2.99 18.84
N SER A 43 -5.75 -3.90 18.48
CA SER A 43 -5.60 -5.30 18.88
C SER A 43 -4.42 -5.91 18.12
N LYS A 44 -3.97 -7.08 18.58
CA LYS A 44 -2.89 -7.80 17.89
C LYS A 44 -3.26 -8.11 16.45
N GLY A 45 -4.49 -8.54 16.22
CA GLY A 45 -4.98 -8.81 14.86
C GLY A 45 -4.96 -7.55 13.98
N GLN A 46 -5.35 -6.41 14.53
CA GLN A 46 -5.33 -5.15 13.80
C GLN A 46 -3.91 -4.69 13.48
N GLU A 47 -2.99 -4.85 14.42
CA GLU A 47 -1.57 -4.56 14.18
C GLU A 47 -1.01 -5.41 13.04
N ASP A 48 -1.35 -6.69 13.03
CA ASP A 48 -0.91 -7.61 11.98
C ASP A 48 -1.48 -7.20 10.62
N GLU A 49 -2.75 -6.78 10.57
CA GLU A 49 -3.38 -6.29 9.34
C GLU A 49 -2.70 -5.02 8.81
N VAL A 50 -2.37 -4.09 9.71
CA VAL A 50 -1.67 -2.85 9.35
C VAL A 50 -0.29 -3.17 8.77
N ASN A 51 0.47 -4.02 9.46
CA ASN A 51 1.81 -4.39 9.02
C ASN A 51 1.77 -5.12 7.67
N ASP A 52 0.82 -6.03 7.49
CA ASP A 52 0.63 -6.74 6.24
C ASP A 52 0.30 -5.77 5.09
N ALA A 53 -0.59 -4.82 5.32
CA ALA A 53 -0.96 -3.81 4.33
C ALA A 53 0.24 -2.95 3.92
N LYS A 54 1.04 -2.51 4.89
CA LYS A 54 2.25 -1.73 4.63
C LYS A 54 3.24 -2.49 3.76
N ILE A 55 3.47 -3.75 4.08
CA ILE A 55 4.40 -4.62 3.34
C ILE A 55 3.89 -4.82 1.91
N LYS A 56 2.60 -5.08 1.75
CA LYS A 56 2.00 -5.30 0.42
C LYS A 56 2.05 -4.04 -0.43
N ILE A 57 1.78 -2.87 0.14
CA ILE A 57 1.89 -1.60 -0.57
C ILE A 57 3.32 -1.45 -1.12
N GLN A 58 4.32 -1.70 -0.30
CA GLN A 58 5.71 -1.58 -0.70
C GLN A 58 6.06 -2.55 -1.83
N LYS A 59 5.61 -3.79 -1.72
CA LYS A 59 5.83 -4.80 -2.77
C LYS A 59 5.20 -4.42 -4.09
N TYR A 60 3.96 -3.94 -4.07
CA TYR A 60 3.27 -3.52 -5.29
C TYR A 60 3.91 -2.26 -5.89
N LEU A 61 4.39 -1.34 -5.06
CA LEU A 61 5.12 -0.17 -5.55
C LEU A 61 6.40 -0.57 -6.28
N GLU A 62 7.18 -1.47 -5.71
CA GLU A 62 8.40 -1.97 -6.32
C GLU A 62 8.09 -2.72 -7.62
N TYR A 63 7.08 -3.57 -7.60
CA TYR A 63 6.69 -4.36 -8.77
C TYR A 63 6.19 -3.45 -9.90
N SER A 64 5.31 -2.49 -9.59
CA SER A 64 4.80 -1.56 -10.58
C SER A 64 5.90 -0.68 -11.17
N SER A 65 6.89 -0.30 -10.36
CA SER A 65 8.04 0.46 -10.82
C SER A 65 8.85 -0.30 -11.86
N LYS A 66 9.05 -1.61 -11.63
CA LYS A 66 9.76 -2.48 -12.58
C LYS A 66 9.00 -2.62 -13.89
N ILE A 67 7.68 -2.77 -13.82
CA ILE A 67 6.84 -2.85 -15.02
C ILE A 67 6.91 -1.53 -15.79
N ARG A 68 6.84 -0.42 -15.08
CA ARG A 68 6.90 0.92 -15.68
C ARG A 68 8.21 1.12 -16.43
N GLU A 69 9.33 0.67 -15.89
CA GLU A 69 10.63 0.72 -16.56
C GLU A 69 10.60 -0.04 -17.88
N LYS A 70 9.99 -1.23 -17.90
CA LYS A 70 9.86 -2.05 -19.11
C LYS A 70 8.99 -1.38 -20.15
N LEU A 71 7.95 -0.67 -19.72
CA LEU A 71 7.02 0.02 -20.64
C LEU A 71 7.59 1.36 -21.14
N ASP A 72 8.69 1.80 -20.59
CA ASP A 72 9.39 3.03 -20.96
C ASP A 72 8.48 4.27 -20.91
N PHE A 73 7.78 4.42 -19.81
CA PHE A 73 6.95 5.59 -19.55
C PHE A 73 7.77 6.80 -19.14
#